data_e0e2675561aa2b384671a9ce289705ed
#
_entry.id   e0e2675561aa2b384671a9ce289705ed
#
_cell.length_a   1.000
_cell.length_b   1.000
_cell.length_c   1.000
_cell.angle_alpha   90.00
_cell.angle_beta   90.00
_cell.angle_gamma   90.00
#
_symmetry.space_group_name_H-M   'P 1'
#
loop_
_entity.id
_entity.type
_entity.pdbx_description
1 polymer ?
#
loop_
_entity_poly.entity_id
_entity_poly.type
_entity_poly.pdbx_seq_one_letter_code
_entity_poly.pdbx_strand_id
1 'polypeptide(L)'
;GENPEITHWLAKAPEVSAIGFTGSAMVGKLLIRLSQERSVPIPVYAEMGSLNPVFFTPTALSEKADELAKAAIDSALLGSGQFCTKPGIILVPNDNNGDKFISQVKEYVAQQKVAPLLNKGIATRFKDAIVKLSKSKGLEIISGTDNSDGFGVTANIFVTDWSEVKNHEDLLEEHFGPTSVIIRTPFDEYLKVAKSMQGQLTAAIHAGADENVKDLVDQLSQIAGRVIWNGFPTAVSVTAAQNHGGQWPASSTHTTSVGLDALYRFVRPVVYQNFPDNKLPQELQNANPYGIERVINSERSKKVIN
;
A
#
# COMPACT_ATOMS: atom_id res chain seq x y z
N GLY A 1 14.47 2.24 13.30
CA GLY A 1 15.26 3.15 14.12
C GLY A 1 16.31 3.88 13.28
N GLU A 2 16.88 4.93 13.79
CA GLU A 2 17.91 5.70 13.05
C GLU A 2 19.26 4.95 12.99
N ASN A 3 19.47 3.92 13.81
CA ASN A 3 20.67 3.11 13.80
C ASN A 3 20.45 1.81 13.00
N PRO A 4 21.01 1.68 11.77
CA PRO A 4 20.90 0.49 10.95
C PRO A 4 21.66 -0.72 11.53
N GLU A 5 22.65 -0.51 12.41
CA GLU A 5 23.47 -1.61 13.01
C GLU A 5 22.61 -2.53 13.86
N ILE A 6 21.66 -2.00 14.64
CA ILE A 6 20.74 -2.81 15.45
C ILE A 6 19.89 -3.71 14.54
N THR A 7 19.39 -3.16 13.45
CA THR A 7 18.59 -3.93 12.46
C THR A 7 19.43 -5.05 11.83
N HIS A 8 20.68 -4.77 11.46
CA HIS A 8 21.62 -5.77 10.95
C HIS A 8 21.94 -6.86 11.97
N TRP A 9 22.19 -6.47 13.22
CA TRP A 9 22.47 -7.40 14.30
C TRP A 9 21.28 -8.34 14.54
N LEU A 10 20.05 -7.80 14.67
CA LEU A 10 18.83 -8.59 14.84
C LEU A 10 18.59 -9.55 13.65
N ALA A 11 18.78 -9.07 12.42
CA ALA A 11 18.58 -9.89 11.23
C ALA A 11 19.57 -11.07 11.14
N LYS A 12 20.73 -10.98 11.78
CA LYS A 12 21.76 -12.02 11.81
C LYS A 12 21.72 -12.89 13.06
N ALA A 13 21.02 -12.48 14.11
CA ALA A 13 20.97 -13.20 15.39
C ALA A 13 20.38 -14.61 15.20
N PRO A 14 21.05 -15.68 15.67
CA PRO A 14 20.62 -17.07 15.44
C PRO A 14 19.27 -17.40 16.09
N GLU A 15 18.90 -16.67 17.14
CA GLU A 15 17.65 -16.84 17.88
C GLU A 15 16.43 -16.32 17.10
N VAL A 16 16.64 -15.45 16.08
CA VAL A 16 15.56 -14.92 15.24
C VAL A 16 15.19 -15.95 14.16
N SER A 17 13.94 -16.36 14.14
CA SER A 17 13.41 -17.39 13.24
C SER A 17 12.56 -16.84 12.09
N ALA A 18 12.13 -15.57 12.16
CA ALA A 18 11.40 -14.87 11.11
C ALA A 18 11.51 -13.35 11.33
N ILE A 19 11.36 -12.58 10.26
CA ILE A 19 11.36 -11.12 10.32
C ILE A 19 10.03 -10.61 9.73
N GLY A 20 9.26 -9.81 10.50
CA GLY A 20 8.20 -8.96 10.01
C GLY A 20 8.73 -7.53 9.88
N PHE A 21 8.55 -6.91 8.72
CA PHE A 21 9.07 -5.57 8.45
C PHE A 21 8.05 -4.75 7.68
N THR A 22 7.88 -3.48 8.06
CA THR A 22 7.16 -2.47 7.27
C THR A 22 8.05 -1.24 7.12
N GLY A 23 8.28 -0.79 5.90
CA GLY A 23 9.12 0.39 5.62
C GLY A 23 9.57 0.49 4.17
N SER A 24 10.67 1.21 3.93
CA SER A 24 11.14 1.43 2.56
C SER A 24 11.57 0.15 1.84
N ALA A 25 11.37 0.12 0.52
CA ALA A 25 11.80 -0.98 -0.34
C ALA A 25 13.30 -1.28 -0.22
N MET A 26 14.12 -0.24 -0.04
CA MET A 26 15.57 -0.38 0.15
C MET A 26 15.90 -1.23 1.39
N VAL A 27 15.26 -0.94 2.52
CA VAL A 27 15.50 -1.67 3.78
C VAL A 27 14.89 -3.06 3.72
N GLY A 28 13.69 -3.23 3.17
CA GLY A 28 13.07 -4.54 2.98
C GLY A 28 13.92 -5.49 2.14
N LYS A 29 14.42 -5.02 1.00
CA LYS A 29 15.36 -5.78 0.13
C LYS A 29 16.66 -6.13 0.85
N LEU A 30 17.20 -5.21 1.66
CA LEU A 30 18.38 -5.48 2.48
C LEU A 30 18.13 -6.60 3.49
N LEU A 31 17.02 -6.58 4.22
CA LEU A 31 16.66 -7.62 5.19
C LEU A 31 16.48 -8.98 4.53
N ILE A 32 15.83 -9.03 3.37
CA ILE A 32 15.69 -10.26 2.56
C ILE A 32 17.08 -10.82 2.23
N ARG A 33 17.98 -9.98 1.72
CA ARG A 33 19.35 -10.41 1.40
C ARG A 33 20.08 -10.93 2.63
N LEU A 34 20.07 -10.17 3.74
CA LEU A 34 20.74 -10.59 4.99
C LEU A 34 20.19 -11.90 5.54
N SER A 35 18.89 -12.15 5.39
CA SER A 35 18.29 -13.40 5.85
C SER A 35 18.73 -14.60 5.01
N GLN A 36 18.97 -14.43 3.72
CA GLN A 36 19.44 -15.47 2.81
C GLN A 36 20.95 -15.78 2.99
N GLU A 37 21.73 -14.81 3.46
CA GLU A 37 23.15 -14.96 3.73
C GLU A 37 23.45 -15.70 5.06
N ARG A 38 22.43 -16.04 5.86
CA ARG A 38 22.58 -16.79 7.13
C ARG A 38 22.91 -18.25 6.85
N SER A 39 23.60 -18.90 7.81
CA SER A 39 23.81 -20.37 7.78
C SER A 39 22.48 -21.14 7.78
N VAL A 40 21.47 -20.61 8.46
CA VAL A 40 20.08 -21.07 8.40
C VAL A 40 19.21 -19.88 7.93
N PRO A 41 18.81 -19.85 6.65
CA PRO A 41 17.94 -18.83 6.12
C PRO A 41 16.59 -18.77 6.85
N ILE A 42 16.04 -17.57 6.98
CA ILE A 42 14.74 -17.34 7.63
C ILE A 42 13.82 -16.54 6.72
N PRO A 43 12.48 -16.69 6.87
CA PRO A 43 11.53 -15.89 6.11
C PRO A 43 11.56 -14.42 6.53
N VAL A 44 11.41 -13.52 5.52
CA VAL A 44 11.23 -12.09 5.73
C VAL A 44 9.91 -11.68 5.10
N TYR A 45 8.99 -11.28 5.94
CA TYR A 45 7.66 -10.78 5.57
C TYR A 45 7.71 -9.26 5.52
N ALA A 46 8.19 -8.73 4.39
CA ALA A 46 8.36 -7.30 4.21
C ALA A 46 7.16 -6.69 3.46
N GLU A 47 6.55 -5.67 4.05
CA GLU A 47 5.66 -4.73 3.42
C GLU A 47 6.46 -3.46 3.13
N MET A 48 6.49 -3.08 1.86
CA MET A 48 7.35 -2.02 1.35
C MET A 48 6.51 -0.90 0.71
N GLY A 49 7.17 0.06 0.06
CA GLY A 49 6.51 1.20 -0.56
C GLY A 49 5.52 0.82 -1.66
N SER A 50 4.48 1.65 -1.81
CA SER A 50 3.43 1.49 -2.81
C SER A 50 2.96 2.85 -3.32
N LEU A 51 2.56 2.93 -4.58
CA LEU A 51 2.00 4.14 -5.19
C LEU A 51 0.49 4.23 -5.01
N ASN A 52 -0.18 3.10 -4.74
CA ASN A 52 -1.62 3.04 -4.49
C ASN A 52 -2.44 3.82 -5.53
N PRO A 53 -2.39 3.47 -6.82
CA PRO A 53 -3.00 4.26 -7.88
C PRO A 53 -4.51 4.38 -7.71
N VAL A 54 -5.02 5.57 -7.98
CA VAL A 54 -6.45 5.88 -8.03
C VAL A 54 -6.82 6.29 -9.45
N PHE A 55 -7.75 5.59 -10.06
CA PHE A 55 -8.21 5.82 -11.42
C PHE A 55 -9.59 6.49 -11.38
N PHE A 56 -9.73 7.62 -12.02
CA PHE A 56 -11.03 8.30 -12.21
C PHE A 56 -11.47 8.18 -13.65
N THR A 57 -12.64 7.59 -13.90
CA THR A 57 -13.20 7.54 -15.23
C THR A 57 -13.86 8.87 -15.64
N PRO A 58 -14.06 9.14 -16.94
CA PRO A 58 -14.78 10.32 -17.40
C PRO A 58 -16.18 10.43 -16.79
N THR A 59 -16.91 9.31 -16.66
CA THR A 59 -18.25 9.27 -16.08
C THR A 59 -18.24 9.70 -14.61
N ALA A 60 -17.35 9.14 -13.80
CA ALA A 60 -17.24 9.50 -12.38
C ALA A 60 -16.96 11.00 -12.19
N LEU A 61 -16.05 11.57 -12.98
CA LEU A 61 -15.72 13.00 -12.89
C LEU A 61 -16.80 13.90 -13.48
N SER A 62 -17.55 13.48 -14.50
CA SER A 62 -18.66 14.26 -15.03
C SER A 62 -19.76 14.49 -13.99
N GLU A 63 -19.96 13.52 -13.09
CA GLU A 63 -20.98 13.56 -12.05
C GLU A 63 -20.53 14.31 -10.79
N LYS A 64 -19.28 14.11 -10.34
CA LYS A 64 -18.84 14.49 -8.99
C LYS A 64 -17.41 15.04 -8.91
N ALA A 65 -16.92 15.75 -9.94
CA ALA A 65 -15.52 16.20 -9.96
C ALA A 65 -15.11 16.97 -8.69
N ASP A 66 -15.95 17.87 -8.20
CA ASP A 66 -15.65 18.74 -7.06
C ASP A 66 -15.54 17.92 -5.74
N GLU A 67 -16.50 17.01 -5.52
CA GLU A 67 -16.51 16.12 -4.35
C GLU A 67 -15.31 15.18 -4.38
N LEU A 68 -15.04 14.57 -5.53
CA LEU A 68 -13.96 13.61 -5.72
C LEU A 68 -12.56 14.27 -5.63
N ALA A 69 -12.41 15.51 -6.12
CA ALA A 69 -11.17 16.27 -5.98
C ALA A 69 -10.82 16.51 -4.50
N LYS A 70 -11.82 16.99 -3.73
CA LYS A 70 -11.66 17.20 -2.29
C LYS A 70 -11.31 15.88 -1.58
N ALA A 71 -12.08 14.83 -1.80
CA ALA A 71 -11.88 13.53 -1.15
C ALA A 71 -10.53 12.88 -1.51
N ALA A 72 -10.06 13.03 -2.75
CA ALA A 72 -8.74 12.56 -3.18
C ALA A 72 -7.61 13.26 -2.41
N ILE A 73 -7.71 14.57 -2.24
CA ILE A 73 -6.71 15.34 -1.48
C ILE A 73 -6.80 15.06 0.02
N ASP A 74 -7.99 14.96 0.59
CA ASP A 74 -8.16 14.54 2.00
C ASP A 74 -7.51 13.17 2.24
N SER A 75 -7.69 12.21 1.35
CA SER A 75 -7.04 10.90 1.40
C SER A 75 -5.51 10.99 1.28
N ALA A 76 -5.00 11.82 0.35
CA ALA A 76 -3.58 11.99 0.12
C ALA A 76 -2.86 12.71 1.27
N LEU A 77 -3.53 13.64 1.94
CA LEU A 77 -2.96 14.46 3.01
C LEU A 77 -3.26 13.92 4.43
N LEU A 78 -4.08 12.87 4.56
CA LEU A 78 -4.37 12.27 5.87
C LEU A 78 -3.08 11.87 6.58
N GLY A 79 -2.94 12.28 7.87
CA GLY A 79 -1.71 12.05 8.63
C GLY A 79 -0.46 12.66 7.99
N SER A 80 -0.62 13.79 7.28
CA SER A 80 0.44 14.44 6.50
C SER A 80 1.06 13.51 5.45
N GLY A 81 0.22 12.66 4.82
CA GLY A 81 0.62 11.72 3.78
C GLY A 81 1.51 10.58 4.27
N GLN A 82 1.54 10.29 5.58
CA GLN A 82 2.38 9.27 6.19
C GLN A 82 1.64 7.93 6.37
N PHE A 83 0.87 7.52 5.36
CA PHE A 83 0.22 6.22 5.29
C PHE A 83 0.80 5.38 4.16
N CYS A 84 1.03 4.08 4.42
CA CYS A 84 1.49 3.12 3.40
C CYS A 84 0.50 2.97 2.24
N THR A 85 -0.78 3.26 2.46
CA THR A 85 -1.84 3.23 1.45
C THR A 85 -2.27 4.62 0.95
N LYS A 86 -1.48 5.66 1.19
CA LYS A 86 -1.70 6.99 0.61
C LYS A 86 -1.73 6.90 -0.93
N PRO A 87 -2.72 7.52 -1.63
CA PRO A 87 -2.68 7.63 -3.09
C PRO A 87 -1.45 8.44 -3.52
N GLY A 88 -0.44 7.77 -4.06
CA GLY A 88 0.76 8.40 -4.61
C GLY A 88 0.56 8.84 -6.05
N ILE A 89 -0.28 8.12 -6.80
CA ILE A 89 -0.64 8.42 -8.19
C ILE A 89 -2.16 8.49 -8.32
N ILE A 90 -2.62 9.53 -9.01
CA ILE A 90 -4.03 9.77 -9.33
C ILE A 90 -4.13 9.95 -10.85
N LEU A 91 -4.84 9.05 -11.53
CA LEU A 91 -5.08 9.15 -12.97
C LEU A 91 -6.43 9.80 -13.23
N VAL A 92 -6.41 10.83 -14.06
CA VAL A 92 -7.60 11.53 -14.50
C VAL A 92 -7.67 11.53 -16.04
N PRO A 93 -8.86 11.52 -16.66
CA PRO A 93 -8.97 11.57 -18.11
C PRO A 93 -8.38 12.88 -18.65
N ASN A 94 -7.78 12.78 -19.83
CA ASN A 94 -7.24 13.95 -20.54
C ASN A 94 -8.36 14.67 -21.32
N ASP A 95 -9.33 15.21 -20.58
CA ASP A 95 -10.50 15.92 -21.09
C ASP A 95 -10.95 17.05 -20.15
N ASN A 96 -12.04 17.72 -20.48
CA ASN A 96 -12.59 18.82 -19.68
C ASN A 96 -12.96 18.39 -18.23
N ASN A 97 -13.33 17.14 -18.00
CA ASN A 97 -13.67 16.64 -16.67
C ASN A 97 -12.40 16.50 -15.81
N GLY A 98 -11.31 15.97 -16.40
CA GLY A 98 -10.01 15.93 -15.73
C GLY A 98 -9.46 17.33 -15.44
N ASP A 99 -9.62 18.28 -16.37
CA ASP A 99 -9.20 19.67 -16.15
C ASP A 99 -10.01 20.35 -15.04
N LYS A 100 -11.33 20.08 -14.98
CA LYS A 100 -12.19 20.56 -13.89
C LYS A 100 -11.73 19.99 -12.55
N PHE A 101 -11.46 18.68 -12.47
CA PHE A 101 -10.94 18.04 -11.28
C PHE A 101 -9.62 18.70 -10.79
N ILE A 102 -8.68 18.93 -11.70
CA ILE A 102 -7.39 19.56 -11.37
C ILE A 102 -7.60 21.00 -10.89
N SER A 103 -8.51 21.75 -11.50
CA SER A 103 -8.86 23.11 -11.05
C SER A 103 -9.37 23.12 -9.60
N GLN A 104 -10.25 22.17 -9.24
CA GLN A 104 -10.75 22.03 -7.88
C GLN A 104 -9.66 21.61 -6.89
N VAL A 105 -8.75 20.72 -7.32
CA VAL A 105 -7.57 20.36 -6.53
C VAL A 105 -6.72 21.59 -6.23
N LYS A 106 -6.47 22.46 -7.22
CA LYS A 106 -5.72 23.72 -7.01
C LYS A 106 -6.33 24.61 -5.93
N GLU A 107 -7.63 24.85 -6.04
CA GLU A 107 -8.36 25.68 -5.08
C GLU A 107 -8.34 25.09 -3.67
N TYR A 108 -8.51 23.77 -3.57
CA TYR A 108 -8.58 23.09 -2.30
C TYR A 108 -7.21 22.97 -1.62
N VAL A 109 -6.16 22.58 -2.35
CA VAL A 109 -4.80 22.40 -1.83
C VAL A 109 -4.21 23.71 -1.33
N ALA A 110 -4.46 24.83 -2.03
CA ALA A 110 -3.96 26.15 -1.62
C ALA A 110 -4.34 26.54 -0.17
N GLN A 111 -5.41 25.97 0.36
CA GLN A 111 -5.92 26.24 1.71
C GLN A 111 -5.44 25.19 2.74
N GLN A 112 -4.76 24.12 2.30
CA GLN A 112 -4.36 23.04 3.20
C GLN A 112 -3.05 23.34 3.91
N LYS A 113 -3.06 23.27 5.24
CA LYS A 113 -1.87 23.26 6.09
C LYS A 113 -1.76 21.87 6.73
N VAL A 114 -0.69 21.15 6.46
CA VAL A 114 -0.45 19.80 7.00
C VAL A 114 0.31 19.88 8.33
N ALA A 115 0.15 18.87 9.17
CA ALA A 115 0.91 18.76 10.41
C ALA A 115 2.39 18.42 10.13
N PRO A 116 3.32 18.65 11.09
CA PRO A 116 4.71 18.22 10.98
C PRO A 116 4.83 16.71 10.72
N LEU A 117 5.89 16.30 10.01
CA LEU A 117 6.21 14.90 9.81
C LEU A 117 6.76 14.27 11.10
N LEU A 118 6.75 12.94 11.16
CA LEU A 118 7.04 12.17 12.37
C LEU A 118 8.46 12.42 12.93
N ASN A 119 9.46 12.56 12.04
CA ASN A 119 10.84 12.78 12.46
C ASN A 119 11.66 13.52 11.38
N LYS A 120 12.87 13.96 11.79
CA LYS A 120 13.81 14.68 10.92
C LYS A 120 14.16 13.89 9.65
N GLY A 121 14.40 12.57 9.77
CA GLY A 121 14.83 11.74 8.64
C GLY A 121 13.76 11.67 7.56
N ILE A 122 12.48 11.55 7.93
CA ILE A 122 11.36 11.57 6.96
C ILE A 122 11.25 12.96 6.34
N ALA A 123 11.29 14.03 7.15
CA ALA A 123 11.17 15.41 6.66
C ALA A 123 12.30 15.77 5.68
N THR A 124 13.53 15.37 5.96
CA THR A 124 14.67 15.63 5.06
C THR A 124 14.48 14.93 3.73
N ARG A 125 14.20 13.60 3.74
CA ARG A 125 13.98 12.84 2.49
C ARG A 125 12.80 13.39 1.69
N PHE A 126 11.72 13.78 2.35
CA PHE A 126 10.57 14.39 1.67
C PHE A 126 10.97 15.71 1.01
N LYS A 127 11.64 16.62 1.72
CA LYS A 127 12.10 17.91 1.17
C LYS A 127 13.05 17.72 -0.02
N ASP A 128 13.98 16.78 0.09
CA ASP A 128 14.93 16.48 -1.00
C ASP A 128 14.19 15.95 -2.24
N ALA A 129 13.20 15.07 -2.06
CA ALA A 129 12.37 14.57 -3.13
C ALA A 129 11.56 15.69 -3.82
N ILE A 130 10.91 16.56 -3.05
CA ILE A 130 10.17 17.71 -3.59
C ILE A 130 11.08 18.65 -4.36
N VAL A 131 12.28 18.97 -3.83
CA VAL A 131 13.27 19.80 -4.54
C VAL A 131 13.74 19.16 -5.85
N LYS A 132 13.91 17.84 -5.87
CA LYS A 132 14.26 17.09 -7.08
C LYS A 132 13.15 17.17 -8.12
N LEU A 133 11.92 16.82 -7.74
CA LEU A 133 10.76 16.84 -8.61
C LEU A 133 10.44 18.24 -9.15
N SER A 134 10.59 19.28 -8.33
CA SER A 134 10.34 20.68 -8.72
C SER A 134 11.27 21.19 -9.82
N LYS A 135 12.39 20.53 -10.06
CA LYS A 135 13.32 20.86 -11.15
C LYS A 135 12.97 20.16 -12.46
N SER A 136 12.07 19.22 -12.44
CA SER A 136 11.67 18.44 -13.62
C SER A 136 10.80 19.28 -14.55
N LYS A 137 11.13 19.29 -15.84
CA LYS A 137 10.34 20.01 -16.85
C LYS A 137 9.02 19.27 -17.11
N GLY A 138 7.98 20.01 -17.46
CA GLY A 138 6.66 19.41 -17.76
C GLY A 138 5.84 19.02 -16.52
N LEU A 139 6.29 19.37 -15.32
CA LEU A 139 5.51 19.22 -14.08
C LEU A 139 4.94 20.56 -13.65
N GLU A 140 3.63 20.62 -13.46
CA GLU A 140 2.98 21.69 -12.72
C GLU A 140 2.99 21.34 -11.22
N ILE A 141 3.20 22.32 -10.35
CA ILE A 141 3.23 22.15 -8.90
C ILE A 141 2.10 22.96 -8.28
N ILE A 142 1.26 22.30 -7.49
CA ILE A 142 0.20 22.90 -6.69
C ILE A 142 0.64 22.78 -5.23
N SER A 143 0.93 23.91 -4.57
CA SER A 143 1.42 23.92 -3.20
C SER A 143 0.35 24.39 -2.23
N GLY A 144 0.32 23.76 -1.06
CA GLY A 144 -0.50 24.18 0.07
C GLY A 144 0.14 25.32 0.87
N THR A 145 -0.43 25.58 2.04
CA THR A 145 0.10 26.58 2.99
C THR A 145 1.37 26.06 3.64
N ASP A 146 2.37 26.90 3.76
CA ASP A 146 3.65 26.55 4.40
C ASP A 146 3.47 26.23 5.89
N ASN A 147 4.25 25.25 6.35
CA ASN A 147 4.36 24.91 7.76
C ASN A 147 5.85 24.72 8.13
N SER A 148 6.38 25.64 8.92
CA SER A 148 7.77 25.63 9.42
C SER A 148 7.91 25.08 10.84
N ASP A 149 6.82 24.67 11.50
CA ASP A 149 6.83 24.20 12.88
C ASP A 149 7.52 22.82 12.99
N GLY A 150 8.59 22.71 13.76
CA GLY A 150 9.29 21.44 13.99
C GLY A 150 9.78 20.77 12.69
N PHE A 151 9.27 19.59 12.40
CA PHE A 151 9.52 18.88 11.12
C PHE A 151 8.49 19.23 10.06
N GLY A 152 8.00 20.45 10.05
CA GLY A 152 6.99 20.95 9.14
C GLY A 152 7.44 20.94 7.69
N VAL A 153 6.45 20.74 6.82
CA VAL A 153 6.59 20.71 5.37
C VAL A 153 5.33 21.29 4.71
N THR A 154 5.46 21.66 3.44
CA THR A 154 4.33 22.11 2.62
C THR A 154 3.77 20.91 1.84
N ALA A 155 2.45 20.80 1.73
CA ALA A 155 1.83 19.84 0.80
C ALA A 155 2.12 20.24 -0.63
N ASN A 156 2.49 19.27 -1.48
CA ASN A 156 2.78 19.53 -2.90
C ASN A 156 2.12 18.45 -3.77
N ILE A 157 1.23 18.86 -4.65
CA ILE A 157 0.60 17.98 -5.64
C ILE A 157 1.22 18.32 -7.00
N PHE A 158 1.75 17.31 -7.67
CA PHE A 158 2.30 17.46 -9.01
C PHE A 158 1.26 17.09 -10.05
N VAL A 159 1.25 17.79 -11.19
CA VAL A 159 0.39 17.48 -12.32
C VAL A 159 1.23 17.34 -13.58
N THR A 160 0.98 16.27 -14.34
CA THR A 160 1.68 15.99 -15.60
C THR A 160 0.79 15.20 -16.55
N ASP A 161 1.25 15.00 -17.78
CA ASP A 161 0.62 14.10 -18.75
C ASP A 161 1.33 12.73 -18.75
N TRP A 162 0.61 11.66 -19.06
CA TRP A 162 1.18 10.32 -19.13
C TRP A 162 2.34 10.22 -20.12
N SER A 163 2.30 10.96 -21.21
CA SER A 163 3.39 11.03 -22.19
C SER A 163 4.72 11.50 -21.60
N GLU A 164 4.68 12.32 -20.54
CA GLU A 164 5.87 12.87 -19.88
C GLU A 164 6.43 11.94 -18.79
N VAL A 165 5.63 10.99 -18.27
CA VAL A 165 6.05 10.09 -17.18
C VAL A 165 7.29 9.28 -17.54
N LYS A 166 7.45 8.87 -18.81
CA LYS A 166 8.66 8.17 -19.30
C LYS A 166 9.94 8.99 -19.16
N ASN A 167 9.85 10.32 -19.07
CA ASN A 167 10.96 11.25 -18.89
C ASN A 167 11.26 11.50 -17.39
N HIS A 168 10.41 10.98 -16.50
CA HIS A 168 10.42 11.24 -15.06
C HIS A 168 10.09 9.96 -14.29
N GLU A 169 10.94 8.93 -14.36
CA GLU A 169 10.71 7.64 -13.68
C GLU A 169 10.59 7.81 -12.15
N ASP A 170 11.19 8.84 -11.58
CA ASP A 170 11.08 9.19 -10.16
C ASP A 170 9.66 9.60 -9.72
N LEU A 171 8.77 9.98 -10.66
CA LEU A 171 7.34 10.14 -10.36
C LEU A 171 6.65 8.83 -9.98
N LEU A 172 7.23 7.69 -10.39
CA LEU A 172 6.74 6.35 -10.07
C LEU A 172 7.44 5.75 -8.83
N GLU A 173 8.10 6.58 -8.03
CA GLU A 173 8.64 6.21 -6.72
C GLU A 173 7.70 6.67 -5.60
N GLU A 174 7.72 5.94 -4.47
CA GLU A 174 7.00 6.38 -3.29
C GLU A 174 7.68 7.59 -2.64
N HIS A 175 6.97 8.70 -2.54
CA HIS A 175 7.37 9.87 -1.77
C HIS A 175 6.56 9.94 -0.47
N PHE A 176 7.15 9.49 0.64
CA PHE A 176 6.47 9.38 1.93
C PHE A 176 6.31 10.75 2.58
N GLY A 177 5.08 11.29 2.54
CA GLY A 177 4.74 12.63 2.99
C GLY A 177 3.55 13.21 2.20
N PRO A 178 3.18 14.49 2.42
CA PRO A 178 1.99 15.11 1.85
C PRO A 178 2.17 15.50 0.38
N THR A 179 2.24 14.48 -0.49
CA THR A 179 2.37 14.64 -1.94
C THR A 179 1.64 13.54 -2.69
N SER A 180 1.19 13.86 -3.89
CA SER A 180 0.68 12.93 -4.90
C SER A 180 0.98 13.47 -6.28
N VAL A 181 0.94 12.60 -7.28
CA VAL A 181 1.08 12.96 -8.70
C VAL A 181 -0.25 12.73 -9.40
N ILE A 182 -0.82 13.77 -9.97
CA ILE A 182 -2.00 13.67 -10.84
C ILE A 182 -1.50 13.55 -12.28
N ILE A 183 -1.94 12.51 -12.98
CA ILE A 183 -1.48 12.19 -14.33
C ILE A 183 -2.69 12.24 -15.26
N ARG A 184 -2.70 13.22 -16.19
CA ARG A 184 -3.66 13.24 -17.30
C ARG A 184 -3.37 12.10 -18.24
N THR A 185 -4.35 11.25 -18.49
CA THR A 185 -4.19 10.07 -19.33
C THR A 185 -5.46 9.88 -20.17
N PRO A 186 -5.36 9.65 -21.49
CA PRO A 186 -6.51 9.21 -22.26
C PRO A 186 -7.15 7.97 -21.65
N PHE A 187 -8.49 7.97 -21.54
CA PHE A 187 -9.19 6.88 -20.84
C PHE A 187 -8.96 5.49 -21.47
N ASP A 188 -8.85 5.45 -22.77
CA ASP A 188 -8.52 4.22 -23.52
C ASP A 188 -7.09 3.69 -23.26
N GLU A 189 -6.21 4.52 -22.70
CA GLU A 189 -4.85 4.07 -22.28
C GLU A 189 -4.79 3.57 -20.83
N TYR A 190 -5.85 3.68 -20.01
CA TYR A 190 -5.83 3.29 -18.59
C TYR A 190 -5.39 1.85 -18.37
N LEU A 191 -5.90 0.92 -19.19
CA LEU A 191 -5.49 -0.49 -19.12
C LEU A 191 -3.99 -0.67 -19.41
N LYS A 192 -3.44 0.07 -20.38
CA LYS A 192 -2.01 0.05 -20.71
C LYS A 192 -1.17 0.59 -19.56
N VAL A 193 -1.61 1.69 -18.93
CA VAL A 193 -0.95 2.25 -17.75
C VAL A 193 -0.96 1.24 -16.59
N ALA A 194 -2.11 0.64 -16.29
CA ALA A 194 -2.22 -0.36 -15.23
C ALA A 194 -1.31 -1.58 -15.48
N LYS A 195 -1.16 -2.02 -16.74
CA LYS A 195 -0.25 -3.11 -17.13
C LYS A 195 1.23 -2.77 -16.96
N SER A 196 1.59 -1.49 -17.00
CA SER A 196 2.99 -1.04 -16.81
C SER A 196 3.37 -0.87 -15.33
N MET A 197 2.38 -0.87 -14.42
CA MET A 197 2.64 -0.70 -12.99
C MET A 197 3.17 -1.99 -12.36
N GLN A 198 4.09 -1.83 -11.43
CA GLN A 198 4.57 -2.92 -10.57
C GLN A 198 3.51 -3.25 -9.50
N GLY A 199 3.81 -4.24 -8.66
CA GLY A 199 2.93 -4.61 -7.54
C GLY A 199 2.66 -3.47 -6.56
N GLN A 200 1.40 -3.40 -6.10
CA GLN A 200 0.86 -2.35 -5.24
C GLN A 200 0.21 -2.95 -4.00
N LEU A 201 0.12 -2.21 -2.90
CA LEU A 201 -0.72 -2.58 -1.75
C LEU A 201 -2.19 -2.43 -2.08
N THR A 202 -2.54 -1.32 -2.73
CA THR A 202 -3.92 -1.01 -3.13
C THR A 202 -3.99 -0.44 -4.52
N ALA A 203 -5.16 -0.58 -5.16
CA ALA A 203 -5.57 0.18 -6.32
C ALA A 203 -7.04 0.57 -6.18
N ALA A 204 -7.41 1.79 -6.56
CA ALA A 204 -8.78 2.27 -6.49
C ALA A 204 -9.27 2.71 -7.88
N ILE A 205 -10.56 2.51 -8.14
CA ILE A 205 -11.23 3.00 -9.33
C ILE A 205 -12.53 3.70 -8.94
N HIS A 206 -12.72 4.89 -9.45
CA HIS A 206 -13.99 5.61 -9.41
C HIS A 206 -14.60 5.59 -10.80
N ALA A 207 -15.79 5.00 -10.92
CA ALA A 207 -16.48 4.79 -12.18
C ALA A 207 -18.00 4.92 -12.02
N GLY A 208 -18.69 5.18 -13.10
CA GLY A 208 -20.15 5.13 -13.15
C GLY A 208 -20.67 3.70 -12.92
N ALA A 209 -21.93 3.58 -12.43
CA ALA A 209 -22.49 2.27 -12.05
C ALA A 209 -22.56 1.29 -13.24
N ASP A 210 -22.85 1.77 -14.44
CA ASP A 210 -23.04 0.96 -15.66
C ASP A 210 -21.80 1.04 -16.59
N GLU A 211 -20.70 1.64 -16.15
CA GLU A 211 -19.52 1.82 -16.98
C GLU A 211 -18.71 0.51 -17.10
N ASN A 212 -18.40 0.12 -18.33
CA ASN A 212 -17.64 -1.12 -18.55
C ASN A 212 -16.14 -0.90 -18.32
N VAL A 213 -15.69 -1.19 -17.13
CA VAL A 213 -14.28 -1.13 -16.72
C VAL A 213 -13.71 -2.49 -16.29
N LYS A 214 -14.39 -3.58 -16.72
CA LYS A 214 -14.04 -4.95 -16.29
C LYS A 214 -12.57 -5.27 -16.51
N ASP A 215 -12.04 -5.05 -17.70
CA ASP A 215 -10.65 -5.40 -18.03
C ASP A 215 -9.64 -4.61 -17.18
N LEU A 216 -9.97 -3.35 -16.86
CA LEU A 216 -9.15 -2.54 -15.96
C LEU A 216 -9.19 -3.11 -14.53
N VAL A 217 -10.37 -3.42 -14.01
CA VAL A 217 -10.52 -4.01 -12.65
C VAL A 217 -9.80 -5.35 -12.56
N ASP A 218 -9.93 -6.21 -13.58
CA ASP A 218 -9.21 -7.48 -13.66
C ASP A 218 -7.69 -7.27 -13.60
N GLN A 219 -7.16 -6.27 -14.33
CA GLN A 219 -5.74 -5.92 -14.28
C GLN A 219 -5.31 -5.37 -12.92
N LEU A 220 -6.11 -4.49 -12.30
CA LEU A 220 -5.82 -3.96 -10.97
C LEU A 220 -5.77 -5.06 -9.91
N SER A 221 -6.62 -6.09 -10.03
CA SER A 221 -6.63 -7.24 -9.13
C SER A 221 -5.36 -8.10 -9.22
N GLN A 222 -4.65 -8.05 -10.35
CA GLN A 222 -3.38 -8.76 -10.52
C GLN A 222 -2.19 -8.05 -9.88
N ILE A 223 -2.25 -6.74 -9.73
CA ILE A 223 -1.14 -5.94 -9.20
C ILE A 223 -1.34 -5.50 -7.75
N ALA A 224 -2.57 -5.47 -7.24
CA ALA A 224 -2.89 -4.95 -5.91
C ALA A 224 -3.50 -6.01 -5.01
N GLY A 225 -3.15 -5.97 -3.72
CA GLY A 225 -3.75 -6.85 -2.72
C GLY A 225 -5.14 -6.41 -2.27
N ARG A 226 -5.52 -5.15 -2.54
CA ARG A 226 -6.85 -4.58 -2.25
C ARG A 226 -7.29 -3.70 -3.39
N VAL A 227 -8.38 -4.07 -4.07
CA VAL A 227 -9.02 -3.27 -5.12
C VAL A 227 -10.26 -2.58 -4.54
N ILE A 228 -10.39 -1.28 -4.77
CA ILE A 228 -11.40 -0.44 -4.12
C ILE A 228 -12.29 0.21 -5.19
N TRP A 229 -13.59 0.04 -5.04
CA TRP A 229 -14.60 0.64 -5.92
C TRP A 229 -15.21 1.88 -5.27
N ASN A 230 -15.16 3.02 -5.97
CA ASN A 230 -15.73 4.30 -5.54
C ASN A 230 -15.35 4.71 -4.11
N GLY A 231 -14.09 4.45 -3.74
CA GLY A 231 -13.52 4.78 -2.44
C GLY A 231 -12.03 5.09 -2.53
N PHE A 232 -11.45 5.53 -1.43
CA PHE A 232 -10.03 5.90 -1.36
C PHE A 232 -9.22 4.89 -0.55
N PRO A 233 -7.91 4.72 -0.89
CA PRO A 233 -7.10 3.64 -0.33
C PRO A 233 -6.56 3.93 1.08
N THR A 234 -6.47 5.19 1.51
CA THR A 234 -5.82 5.56 2.76
C THR A 234 -6.54 4.96 3.97
N ALA A 235 -5.75 4.39 4.86
CA ALA A 235 -6.15 3.59 6.01
C ALA A 235 -6.72 2.20 5.63
N VAL A 236 -6.81 1.33 6.62
CA VAL A 236 -7.35 -0.03 6.47
C VAL A 236 -8.06 -0.45 7.75
N SER A 237 -9.27 -0.99 7.60
CA SER A 237 -9.99 -1.60 8.72
C SER A 237 -9.43 -3.00 8.99
N VAL A 238 -9.11 -3.30 10.25
CA VAL A 238 -8.64 -4.63 10.66
C VAL A 238 -9.86 -5.53 10.87
N THR A 239 -10.20 -6.32 9.86
CA THR A 239 -11.33 -7.26 9.88
C THR A 239 -10.88 -8.64 9.39
N ALA A 240 -11.71 -9.67 9.63
CA ALA A 240 -11.37 -11.05 9.23
C ALA A 240 -11.20 -11.24 7.71
N ALA A 241 -11.94 -10.47 6.90
CA ALA A 241 -11.87 -10.55 5.43
C ALA A 241 -10.85 -9.60 4.81
N GLN A 242 -10.13 -8.82 5.62
CA GLN A 242 -9.20 -7.80 5.11
C GLN A 242 -7.89 -8.43 4.69
N ASN A 243 -7.37 -7.96 3.55
CA ASN A 243 -6.02 -8.23 3.10
C ASN A 243 -5.22 -6.92 3.04
N HIS A 244 -4.08 -6.88 3.73
CA HIS A 244 -3.10 -5.81 3.62
C HIS A 244 -1.75 -6.41 3.22
N GLY A 245 -1.42 -6.26 1.99
CA GLY A 245 -0.28 -6.83 1.29
C GLY A 245 -0.44 -6.55 -0.20
N GLY A 246 0.37 -7.13 -1.02
CA GLY A 246 0.31 -6.92 -2.46
C GLY A 246 1.31 -7.80 -3.20
N GLN A 247 1.49 -7.52 -4.49
CA GLN A 247 2.52 -8.14 -5.32
C GLN A 247 3.87 -7.47 -5.07
N TRP A 248 4.94 -8.15 -5.47
CA TRP A 248 6.26 -7.56 -5.51
C TRP A 248 6.29 -6.32 -6.44
N PRO A 249 6.91 -5.17 -6.03
CA PRO A 249 7.78 -4.98 -4.87
C PRO A 249 7.05 -4.44 -3.62
N ALA A 250 5.74 -4.25 -3.62
CA ALA A 250 5.02 -3.72 -2.46
C ALA A 250 5.00 -4.71 -1.27
N SER A 251 5.02 -6.01 -1.55
CA SER A 251 5.12 -7.06 -0.53
C SER A 251 6.06 -8.18 -0.96
N SER A 252 6.79 -8.76 -0.01
CA SER A 252 7.65 -9.93 -0.23
C SER A 252 6.90 -11.26 -0.13
N THR A 253 5.63 -11.24 0.21
CA THR A 253 4.80 -12.43 0.45
C THR A 253 3.35 -12.17 0.07
N HIS A 254 2.60 -13.23 -0.18
CA HIS A 254 1.16 -13.18 -0.47
C HIS A 254 0.26 -13.19 0.78
N THR A 255 0.85 -13.30 1.97
CA THR A 255 0.08 -13.26 3.21
C THR A 255 -0.17 -11.82 3.67
N THR A 256 -1.35 -11.58 4.27
CA THR A 256 -1.69 -10.28 4.84
C THR A 256 -0.77 -9.88 5.99
N SER A 257 -0.51 -8.57 6.17
CA SER A 257 0.22 -8.03 7.33
C SER A 257 -0.69 -7.64 8.50
N VAL A 258 -2.00 -7.61 8.29
CA VAL A 258 -3.00 -7.27 9.33
C VAL A 258 -4.14 -8.29 9.36
N GLY A 259 -4.88 -8.30 10.48
CA GLY A 259 -6.00 -9.21 10.69
C GLY A 259 -5.57 -10.59 11.23
N LEU A 260 -6.54 -11.50 11.34
CA LEU A 260 -6.31 -12.83 11.95
C LEU A 260 -5.31 -13.67 11.15
N ASP A 261 -5.34 -13.57 9.84
CA ASP A 261 -4.49 -14.37 8.95
C ASP A 261 -3.02 -13.92 8.94
N ALA A 262 -2.70 -12.76 9.53
CA ALA A 262 -1.32 -12.31 9.72
C ALA A 262 -0.50 -13.29 10.59
N LEU A 263 -1.17 -14.07 11.45
CA LEU A 263 -0.55 -15.11 12.27
C LEU A 263 0.18 -16.16 11.41
N TYR A 264 -0.34 -16.49 10.22
CA TYR A 264 0.27 -17.50 9.34
C TYR A 264 1.68 -17.16 8.88
N ARG A 265 2.13 -15.93 9.04
CA ARG A 265 3.52 -15.51 8.79
C ARG A 265 4.51 -16.11 9.79
N PHE A 266 4.06 -16.45 11.01
CA PHE A 266 4.92 -16.79 12.13
C PHE A 266 4.66 -18.19 12.70
N VAL A 267 3.82 -18.99 12.02
CA VAL A 267 3.50 -20.36 12.37
C VAL A 267 3.80 -21.29 11.19
N ARG A 268 4.00 -22.56 11.48
CA ARG A 268 4.15 -23.61 10.48
C ARG A 268 3.28 -24.80 10.82
N PRO A 269 2.77 -25.54 9.84
CA PRO A 269 2.04 -26.76 10.10
C PRO A 269 2.99 -27.85 10.64
N VAL A 270 2.45 -28.68 11.53
CA VAL A 270 3.11 -29.91 12.03
C VAL A 270 2.10 -31.04 11.91
N VAL A 271 2.53 -32.17 11.36
CA VAL A 271 1.73 -33.40 11.26
C VAL A 271 2.20 -34.39 12.29
N TYR A 272 1.27 -34.93 13.07
CA TYR A 272 1.49 -36.06 13.97
C TYR A 272 0.90 -37.31 13.35
N GLN A 273 1.75 -38.21 12.87
CA GLN A 273 1.33 -39.43 12.20
C GLN A 273 1.60 -40.65 13.11
N ASN A 274 0.59 -41.52 13.29
CA ASN A 274 0.65 -42.73 14.11
C ASN A 274 0.96 -42.48 15.60
N PHE A 275 0.68 -41.30 16.10
CA PHE A 275 0.80 -40.99 17.53
C PHE A 275 -0.32 -41.62 18.34
N PRO A 276 -0.04 -42.25 19.47
CA PRO A 276 -1.08 -42.58 20.44
C PRO A 276 -1.76 -41.34 20.95
N ASP A 277 -3.07 -41.41 21.15
CA ASP A 277 -3.89 -40.23 21.53
C ASP A 277 -3.34 -39.50 22.77
N ASN A 278 -2.94 -40.26 23.79
CA ASN A 278 -2.40 -39.72 25.02
C ASN A 278 -0.98 -39.10 24.91
N LYS A 279 -0.35 -39.16 23.75
CA LYS A 279 0.92 -38.51 23.41
C LYS A 279 0.77 -37.29 22.54
N LEU A 280 -0.43 -37.05 22.03
CA LEU A 280 -0.75 -35.83 21.27
C LEU A 280 -0.82 -34.62 22.19
N PRO A 281 -0.54 -33.39 21.68
CA PRO A 281 -0.95 -32.16 22.32
C PRO A 281 -2.46 -32.20 22.67
N GLN A 282 -2.84 -31.62 23.79
CA GLN A 282 -4.22 -31.69 24.30
C GLN A 282 -5.25 -31.17 23.28
N GLU A 283 -4.86 -30.15 22.49
CA GLU A 283 -5.67 -29.57 21.43
C GLU A 283 -6.02 -30.57 20.31
N LEU A 284 -5.21 -31.62 20.15
CA LEU A 284 -5.36 -32.62 19.09
C LEU A 284 -5.92 -33.96 19.60
N GLN A 285 -6.05 -34.15 20.93
CA GLN A 285 -6.59 -35.39 21.50
C GLN A 285 -8.04 -35.60 21.12
N ASN A 286 -8.41 -36.85 20.93
CA ASN A 286 -9.78 -37.25 20.53
C ASN A 286 -10.86 -36.71 21.46
N ALA A 287 -10.59 -36.65 22.77
CA ALA A 287 -11.51 -36.13 23.77
C ALA A 287 -11.82 -34.63 23.63
N ASN A 288 -11.03 -33.86 22.85
CA ASN A 288 -11.20 -32.42 22.69
C ASN A 288 -11.38 -31.67 24.04
N PRO A 289 -10.45 -31.75 24.98
CA PRO A 289 -10.64 -31.26 26.34
C PRO A 289 -10.91 -29.76 26.43
N TYR A 290 -10.52 -28.98 25.42
CA TYR A 290 -10.77 -27.54 25.34
C TYR A 290 -12.05 -27.17 24.59
N GLY A 291 -12.80 -28.13 24.00
CA GLY A 291 -14.02 -27.86 23.25
C GLY A 291 -13.79 -26.97 22.02
N ILE A 292 -12.57 -26.98 21.45
CA ILE A 292 -12.25 -26.17 20.29
C ILE A 292 -12.84 -26.75 18.99
N GLU A 293 -13.15 -25.88 18.04
CA GLU A 293 -13.58 -26.31 16.71
C GLU A 293 -12.37 -26.85 15.93
N ARG A 294 -12.52 -28.06 15.38
CA ARG A 294 -11.49 -28.77 14.60
C ARG A 294 -12.09 -29.20 13.26
N VAL A 295 -11.23 -29.51 12.30
CA VAL A 295 -11.63 -30.18 11.06
C VAL A 295 -11.39 -31.68 11.23
N ILE A 296 -12.47 -32.48 11.24
CA ILE A 296 -12.45 -33.92 11.35
C ILE A 296 -13.03 -34.50 10.05
N ASN A 297 -12.23 -35.25 9.29
CA ASN A 297 -12.63 -35.80 7.99
C ASN A 297 -13.25 -34.75 7.05
N SER A 298 -12.62 -33.57 6.97
CA SER A 298 -13.04 -32.40 6.18
C SER A 298 -14.29 -31.66 6.70
N GLU A 299 -14.86 -32.04 7.81
CA GLU A 299 -15.99 -31.35 8.45
C GLU A 299 -15.56 -30.59 9.70
N ARG A 300 -16.06 -29.35 9.87
CA ARG A 300 -15.85 -28.59 11.11
C ARG A 300 -16.70 -29.15 12.24
N SER A 301 -16.08 -29.46 13.37
CA SER A 301 -16.75 -30.09 14.50
C SER A 301 -16.04 -29.81 15.83
N LYS A 302 -16.82 -29.73 16.90
CA LYS A 302 -16.33 -29.74 18.30
C LYS A 302 -16.45 -31.12 18.95
N LYS A 303 -16.93 -32.12 18.21
CA LYS A 303 -17.22 -33.45 18.75
C LYS A 303 -15.95 -34.15 19.21
N VAL A 304 -16.12 -35.06 20.18
CA VAL A 304 -15.16 -36.10 20.55
C VAL A 304 -15.04 -37.08 19.38
N ILE A 305 -13.86 -37.60 19.13
CA ILE A 305 -13.62 -38.67 18.18
C ILE A 305 -13.60 -39.97 18.98
N ASN A 306 -14.50 -40.90 18.70
CA ASN A 306 -14.56 -42.21 19.33
C ASN A 306 -13.67 -43.23 18.64
#